data_be270efe0bc188559b5f923d64a62207
#
_entry.id   be270efe0bc188559b5f923d64a62207
#
_cell.length_a   1.000
_cell.length_b   1.000
_cell.length_c   1.000
_cell.angle_alpha   90.00
_cell.angle_beta   90.00
_cell.angle_gamma   90.00
#
_symmetry.space_group_name_H-M   'P 1'
#
loop_
_entity.id
_entity.type
_entity.pdbx_description
1 polymer ?
#
loop_
_entity_poly.entity_id
_entity_poly.type
_entity_poly.pdbx_seq_one_letter_code
_entity_poly.pdbx_strand_id
1 'polypeptide(L)'
;MTDVIVIDKLTKSFKGKTVLEDVNMRLQEGRIYGIVGDNGSGKTVLLKLICGFMKPDSGTVTVNGKVIGKDADFPENTGIIIEAPGFLPNYSGMKNLEYLASIRGKIGKEQIESAMKTVGLDPSSKLRVGKYSLGMKQRLGIAQAIMENQQLLILDEPMNALDKGAVEEMRRLFLSFKASGKTMLLSLIHISEPTRLQLI
;
A
#
# COMPACT_ATOMS: atom_id res chain seq x y z
N MET A 1 -8.63 -16.24 14.08
CA MET A 1 -8.16 -15.10 13.27
C MET A 1 -6.87 -15.56 12.61
N THR A 2 -6.76 -15.41 11.30
CA THR A 2 -5.61 -15.90 10.53
C THR A 2 -4.55 -14.80 10.45
N ASP A 3 -3.27 -15.18 10.62
CA ASP A 3 -2.17 -14.25 10.42
C ASP A 3 -1.95 -14.04 8.91
N VAL A 4 -2.05 -12.81 8.45
CA VAL A 4 -1.86 -12.43 7.03
C VAL A 4 -0.41 -12.09 6.72
N ILE A 5 0.31 -11.50 7.67
CA ILE A 5 1.75 -11.23 7.58
C ILE A 5 2.42 -11.77 8.86
N VAL A 6 3.47 -12.54 8.69
CA VAL A 6 4.35 -13.01 9.77
C VAL A 6 5.78 -12.67 9.41
N ILE A 7 6.46 -11.98 10.31
CA ILE A 7 7.88 -11.65 10.20
C ILE A 7 8.58 -12.31 11.38
N ASP A 8 9.66 -13.04 11.12
CA ASP A 8 10.44 -13.74 12.13
C ASP A 8 11.93 -13.39 11.98
N LYS A 9 12.50 -12.79 13.02
CA LYS A 9 13.92 -12.39 13.18
C LYS A 9 14.50 -11.67 11.96
N LEU A 10 13.70 -10.77 11.36
CA LEU A 10 14.06 -10.07 10.14
C LEU A 10 15.15 -9.02 10.41
N THR A 11 16.28 -9.17 9.70
CA THR A 11 17.39 -8.21 9.77
C THR A 11 17.73 -7.72 8.36
N LYS A 12 18.02 -6.40 8.26
CA LYS A 12 18.47 -5.77 7.02
C LYS A 12 19.49 -4.68 7.29
N SER A 13 20.62 -4.75 6.59
CA SER A 13 21.71 -3.78 6.66
C SER A 13 22.06 -3.25 5.27
N PHE A 14 22.61 -2.04 5.22
CA PHE A 14 23.15 -1.42 4.01
C PHE A 14 24.53 -0.84 4.29
N LYS A 15 25.54 -1.24 3.53
CA LYS A 15 26.91 -0.74 3.66
C LYS A 15 27.42 -0.76 5.11
N GLY A 16 27.15 -1.83 5.84
CA GLY A 16 27.59 -2.01 7.23
C GLY A 16 26.71 -1.31 8.29
N LYS A 17 25.67 -0.56 7.89
CA LYS A 17 24.71 0.03 8.83
C LYS A 17 23.44 -0.82 8.88
N THR A 18 23.11 -1.36 10.05
CA THR A 18 21.85 -2.09 10.27
C THR A 18 20.69 -1.10 10.33
N VAL A 19 19.67 -1.35 9.53
CA VAL A 19 18.45 -0.54 9.43
C VAL A 19 17.27 -1.22 10.13
N LEU A 20 17.19 -2.54 10.02
CA LEU A 20 16.20 -3.38 10.72
C LEU A 20 16.99 -4.48 11.43
N GLU A 21 16.71 -4.71 12.72
CA GLU A 21 17.41 -5.69 13.54
C GLU A 21 16.41 -6.54 14.32
N ASP A 22 16.46 -7.85 14.10
CA ASP A 22 15.62 -8.87 14.77
C ASP A 22 14.14 -8.50 14.86
N VAL A 23 13.58 -7.95 13.77
CA VAL A 23 12.17 -7.54 13.72
C VAL A 23 11.27 -8.77 13.73
N ASN A 24 10.33 -8.79 14.68
CA ASN A 24 9.33 -9.84 14.84
C ASN A 24 7.94 -9.22 14.82
N MET A 25 7.03 -9.73 13.97
CA MET A 25 5.70 -9.12 13.78
C MET A 25 4.68 -10.16 13.32
N ARG A 26 3.43 -10.03 13.81
CA ARG A 26 2.28 -10.81 13.34
C ARG A 26 1.08 -9.92 13.12
N LEU A 27 0.56 -9.90 11.90
CA LEU A 27 -0.60 -9.10 11.52
C LEU A 27 -1.76 -10.01 11.15
N GLN A 28 -2.92 -9.74 11.74
CA GLN A 28 -4.15 -10.52 11.53
C GLN A 28 -5.03 -9.89 10.46
N GLU A 29 -5.83 -10.71 9.79
CA GLU A 29 -6.79 -10.27 8.79
C GLU A 29 -7.84 -9.27 9.33
N GLY A 30 -8.36 -8.41 8.44
CA GLY A 30 -9.48 -7.50 8.71
C GLY A 30 -9.13 -6.31 9.60
N ARG A 31 -7.85 -5.97 9.77
CA ARG A 31 -7.37 -4.87 10.62
C ARG A 31 -6.57 -3.84 9.85
N ILE A 32 -6.46 -2.65 10.44
CA ILE A 32 -5.56 -1.60 9.97
C ILE A 32 -4.39 -1.50 10.95
N TYR A 33 -3.19 -1.62 10.43
CA TYR A 33 -1.93 -1.48 11.16
C TYR A 33 -1.17 -0.26 10.68
N GLY A 34 -0.56 0.47 11.59
CA GLY A 34 0.29 1.61 11.29
C GLY A 34 1.71 1.39 11.80
N ILE A 35 2.69 1.41 10.90
CA ILE A 35 4.10 1.48 11.24
C ILE A 35 4.46 2.96 11.40
N VAL A 36 4.85 3.35 12.60
CA VAL A 36 5.15 4.75 12.94
C VAL A 36 6.64 4.92 13.18
N GLY A 37 7.17 6.01 12.69
CA GLY A 37 8.58 6.37 12.91
C GLY A 37 9.00 7.55 12.05
N ASP A 38 10.13 8.15 12.40
CA ASP A 38 10.70 9.27 11.68
C ASP A 38 11.15 8.91 10.25
N ASN A 39 11.45 9.92 9.45
CA ASN A 39 12.05 9.70 8.14
C ASN A 39 13.41 9.01 8.29
N GLY A 40 13.61 7.95 7.48
CA GLY A 40 14.84 7.15 7.56
C GLY A 40 14.87 6.08 8.65
N SER A 41 13.77 5.86 9.41
CA SER A 41 13.68 4.80 10.44
C SER A 41 13.54 3.38 9.88
N GLY A 42 13.47 3.20 8.56
CA GLY A 42 13.39 1.88 7.94
C GLY A 42 11.97 1.43 7.55
N LYS A 43 10.91 2.26 7.71
CA LYS A 43 9.53 1.90 7.35
C LYS A 43 9.40 1.40 5.90
N THR A 44 9.87 2.20 4.93
CA THR A 44 9.85 1.83 3.51
C THR A 44 10.68 0.58 3.24
N VAL A 45 11.82 0.40 3.94
CA VAL A 45 12.65 -0.82 3.84
C VAL A 45 11.85 -2.04 4.29
N LEU A 46 11.16 -1.94 5.43
CA LEU A 46 10.31 -3.03 5.93
C LEU A 46 9.19 -3.36 4.94
N LEU A 47 8.49 -2.34 4.41
CA LEU A 47 7.46 -2.57 3.40
C LEU A 47 8.02 -3.21 2.12
N LYS A 48 9.21 -2.79 1.64
CA LYS A 48 9.88 -3.39 0.48
C LYS A 48 10.22 -4.87 0.71
N LEU A 49 10.65 -5.24 1.92
CA LEU A 49 10.92 -6.62 2.30
C LEU A 49 9.63 -7.46 2.32
N ILE A 50 8.54 -6.93 2.89
CA ILE A 50 7.22 -7.60 2.91
C ILE A 50 6.69 -7.81 1.48
N CYS A 51 6.90 -6.83 0.59
CA CYS A 51 6.45 -6.91 -0.80
C CYS A 51 7.37 -7.72 -1.73
N GLY A 52 8.51 -8.23 -1.24
CA GLY A 52 9.45 -8.98 -2.08
C GLY A 52 10.32 -8.12 -3.00
N PHE A 53 10.26 -6.78 -2.88
CA PHE A 53 11.10 -5.86 -3.67
C PHE A 53 12.55 -5.82 -3.19
N MET A 54 12.82 -6.45 -2.03
CA MET A 54 14.14 -6.56 -1.43
C MET A 54 14.25 -7.86 -0.66
N LYS A 55 15.45 -8.45 -0.63
CA LYS A 55 15.74 -9.65 0.18
C LYS A 55 16.28 -9.25 1.55
N PRO A 56 15.86 -9.91 2.64
CA PRO A 56 16.46 -9.74 3.95
C PRO A 56 17.88 -10.32 3.97
N ASP A 57 18.69 -9.88 4.94
CA ASP A 57 20.01 -10.48 5.20
C ASP A 57 19.85 -11.73 6.08
N SER A 58 18.86 -11.73 7.00
CA SER A 58 18.44 -12.89 7.77
C SER A 58 16.97 -12.79 8.17
N GLY A 59 16.40 -13.88 8.66
CA GLY A 59 14.99 -13.99 9.02
C GLY A 59 14.09 -14.25 7.82
N THR A 60 12.78 -14.26 8.04
CA THR A 60 11.78 -14.59 7.03
C THR A 60 10.58 -13.65 7.07
N VAL A 61 9.96 -13.47 5.91
CA VAL A 61 8.67 -12.80 5.75
C VAL A 61 7.70 -13.76 5.11
N THR A 62 6.57 -14.00 5.75
CA THR A 62 5.48 -14.83 5.24
C THR A 62 4.26 -13.95 5.01
N VAL A 63 3.68 -13.99 3.83
CA VAL A 63 2.44 -13.28 3.49
C VAL A 63 1.44 -14.28 2.94
N ASN A 64 0.21 -14.28 3.48
CA ASN A 64 -0.84 -15.23 3.11
C ASN A 64 -0.35 -16.70 3.13
N GLY A 65 0.47 -17.06 4.13
CA GLY A 65 1.02 -18.42 4.30
C GLY A 65 2.17 -18.79 3.37
N LYS A 66 2.63 -17.88 2.47
CA LYS A 66 3.77 -18.09 1.56
C LYS A 66 4.99 -17.29 2.02
N VAL A 67 6.15 -17.94 2.11
CA VAL A 67 7.43 -17.28 2.43
C VAL A 67 7.90 -16.50 1.20
N ILE A 68 8.04 -15.19 1.35
CA ILE A 68 8.47 -14.31 0.26
C ILE A 68 9.96 -14.53 -0.05
N GLY A 69 10.26 -14.65 -1.34
CA GLY A 69 11.61 -14.98 -1.84
C GLY A 69 11.95 -16.47 -1.82
N LYS A 70 11.00 -17.34 -1.37
CA LYS A 70 11.14 -18.80 -1.39
C LYS A 70 9.95 -19.48 -2.08
N ASP A 71 8.73 -19.26 -1.57
CA ASP A 71 7.50 -19.87 -2.09
C ASP A 71 6.82 -18.97 -3.12
N ALA A 72 7.06 -17.68 -3.06
CA ALA A 72 6.59 -16.67 -4.02
C ALA A 72 7.57 -15.48 -4.04
N ASP A 73 7.77 -14.88 -5.21
CA ASP A 73 8.60 -13.67 -5.34
C ASP A 73 7.89 -12.44 -4.78
N PHE A 74 6.56 -12.36 -4.93
CA PHE A 74 5.71 -11.25 -4.50
C PHE A 74 4.44 -11.76 -3.81
N PRO A 75 3.87 -11.00 -2.86
CA PRO A 75 2.63 -11.39 -2.20
C PRO A 75 1.45 -11.35 -3.17
N GLU A 76 0.70 -12.44 -3.26
CA GLU A 76 -0.52 -12.53 -4.06
C GLU A 76 -1.68 -11.75 -3.42
N ASN A 77 -2.67 -11.34 -4.23
CA ASN A 77 -3.88 -10.64 -3.79
C ASN A 77 -3.61 -9.40 -2.90
N THR A 78 -2.50 -8.71 -3.22
CA THR A 78 -2.01 -7.55 -2.45
C THR A 78 -1.96 -6.31 -3.33
N GLY A 79 -2.56 -5.22 -2.87
CA GLY A 79 -2.44 -3.90 -3.46
C GLY A 79 -1.29 -3.14 -2.81
N ILE A 80 -0.37 -2.64 -3.62
CA ILE A 80 0.89 -2.08 -3.12
C ILE A 80 1.06 -0.66 -3.65
N ILE A 81 1.39 0.27 -2.75
CA ILE A 81 1.92 1.60 -3.06
C ILE A 81 3.16 1.78 -2.19
N ILE A 82 4.33 1.79 -2.82
CA ILE A 82 5.61 2.10 -2.17
C ILE A 82 6.24 3.25 -2.95
N GLU A 83 6.55 4.33 -2.22
CA GLU A 83 7.02 5.58 -2.82
C GLU A 83 5.95 6.22 -3.74
N ALA A 84 6.35 7.09 -4.68
CA ALA A 84 5.40 7.74 -5.58
C ALA A 84 4.99 6.82 -6.73
N PRO A 85 3.69 6.66 -7.03
CA PRO A 85 3.27 5.88 -8.18
C PRO A 85 3.81 6.45 -9.49
N GLY A 86 4.45 5.61 -10.30
CA GLY A 86 5.06 5.98 -11.58
C GLY A 86 4.06 6.07 -12.72
N PHE A 87 3.03 6.92 -12.62
CA PHE A 87 2.04 7.10 -13.68
C PHE A 87 2.61 7.83 -14.89
N LEU A 88 2.10 7.50 -16.08
CA LEU A 88 2.42 8.17 -17.34
C LEU A 88 1.77 9.57 -17.36
N PRO A 89 2.54 10.66 -17.31
CA PRO A 89 2.02 12.00 -17.07
C PRO A 89 1.16 12.53 -18.23
N ASN A 90 1.36 12.03 -19.44
CA ASN A 90 0.65 12.47 -20.65
C ASN A 90 -0.71 11.80 -20.86
N TYR A 91 -1.06 10.80 -20.05
CA TYR A 91 -2.32 10.08 -20.12
C TYR A 91 -3.26 10.49 -18.99
N SER A 92 -4.58 10.25 -19.17
CA SER A 92 -5.58 10.41 -18.10
C SER A 92 -5.40 9.34 -17.03
N GLY A 93 -6.03 9.53 -15.85
CA GLY A 93 -6.05 8.51 -14.78
C GLY A 93 -6.62 7.19 -15.25
N MET A 94 -7.78 7.23 -15.95
CA MET A 94 -8.41 6.04 -16.53
C MET A 94 -7.44 5.28 -17.44
N LYS A 95 -6.76 5.99 -18.35
CA LYS A 95 -5.83 5.35 -19.30
C LYS A 95 -4.62 4.72 -18.61
N ASN A 96 -4.12 5.34 -17.54
CA ASN A 96 -3.05 4.75 -16.73
C ASN A 96 -3.48 3.43 -16.08
N LEU A 97 -4.69 3.41 -15.49
CA LEU A 97 -5.21 2.19 -14.85
C LEU A 97 -5.54 1.09 -15.86
N GLU A 98 -6.06 1.43 -17.06
CA GLU A 98 -6.25 0.47 -18.15
C GLU A 98 -4.93 -0.19 -18.56
N TYR A 99 -3.84 0.58 -18.67
CA TYR A 99 -2.50 0.04 -18.95
C TYR A 99 -2.07 -0.97 -17.90
N LEU A 100 -2.19 -0.61 -16.62
CA LEU A 100 -1.79 -1.48 -15.51
C LEU A 100 -2.66 -2.73 -15.43
N ALA A 101 -3.97 -2.61 -15.61
CA ALA A 101 -4.91 -3.73 -15.63
C ALA A 101 -4.60 -4.71 -16.78
N SER A 102 -4.16 -4.20 -17.94
CA SER A 102 -3.84 -5.03 -19.10
C SER A 102 -2.64 -5.97 -18.87
N ILE A 103 -1.74 -5.66 -17.92
CA ILE A 103 -0.57 -6.50 -17.61
C ILE A 103 -1.02 -7.86 -17.08
N ARG A 104 -2.06 -7.90 -16.25
CA ARG A 104 -2.57 -9.13 -15.66
C ARG A 104 -3.82 -9.66 -16.39
N GLY A 105 -4.54 -8.80 -17.10
CA GLY A 105 -5.75 -9.15 -17.84
C GLY A 105 -6.91 -9.68 -16.99
N LYS A 106 -6.95 -9.38 -15.68
CA LYS A 106 -7.93 -9.94 -14.73
C LYS A 106 -9.20 -9.14 -14.62
N ILE A 107 -9.17 -7.86 -14.96
CA ILE A 107 -10.27 -6.91 -14.79
C ILE A 107 -10.49 -6.11 -16.07
N GLY A 108 -11.71 -5.62 -16.22
CA GLY A 108 -12.12 -4.75 -17.33
C GLY A 108 -12.35 -3.31 -16.88
N LYS A 109 -12.95 -2.56 -17.79
CA LYS A 109 -13.23 -1.13 -17.62
C LYS A 109 -14.12 -0.84 -16.41
N GLU A 110 -15.13 -1.65 -16.17
CA GLU A 110 -16.09 -1.44 -15.07
C GLU A 110 -15.44 -1.46 -13.69
N GLN A 111 -14.53 -2.41 -13.45
CA GLN A 111 -13.80 -2.50 -12.18
C GLN A 111 -12.87 -1.31 -11.98
N ILE A 112 -12.21 -0.83 -13.05
CA ILE A 112 -11.36 0.35 -13.02
C ILE A 112 -12.19 1.60 -12.69
N GLU A 113 -13.34 1.80 -13.39
CA GLU A 113 -14.25 2.91 -13.12
C GLU A 113 -14.77 2.88 -11.68
N SER A 114 -15.14 1.70 -11.18
CA SER A 114 -15.57 1.51 -9.78
C SER A 114 -14.49 1.90 -8.80
N ALA A 115 -13.24 1.46 -9.03
CA ALA A 115 -12.11 1.82 -8.17
C ALA A 115 -11.84 3.33 -8.17
N MET A 116 -11.89 3.99 -9.33
CA MET A 116 -11.75 5.45 -9.43
C MET A 116 -12.85 6.19 -8.68
N LYS A 117 -14.10 5.79 -8.84
CA LYS A 117 -15.25 6.38 -8.11
C LYS A 117 -15.10 6.19 -6.59
N THR A 118 -14.65 5.01 -6.15
CA THR A 118 -14.42 4.69 -4.73
C THR A 118 -13.45 5.67 -4.07
N VAL A 119 -12.42 6.11 -4.80
CA VAL A 119 -11.44 7.08 -4.29
C VAL A 119 -11.81 8.55 -4.60
N GLY A 120 -13.01 8.80 -5.16
CA GLY A 120 -13.48 10.14 -5.47
C GLY A 120 -12.84 10.77 -6.71
N LEU A 121 -12.38 9.96 -7.67
CA LEU A 121 -11.91 10.40 -8.97
C LEU A 121 -12.98 10.16 -10.05
N ASP A 122 -13.14 11.13 -10.96
CA ASP A 122 -14.03 10.99 -12.12
C ASP A 122 -13.35 10.15 -13.22
N PRO A 123 -13.90 8.94 -13.54
CA PRO A 123 -13.34 8.09 -14.59
C PRO A 123 -13.43 8.71 -16.00
N SER A 124 -14.40 9.61 -16.22
CA SER A 124 -14.61 10.27 -17.51
C SER A 124 -13.65 11.44 -17.76
N SER A 125 -12.93 11.88 -16.74
CA SER A 125 -12.02 13.01 -16.81
C SER A 125 -10.89 12.76 -17.82
N LYS A 126 -10.75 13.68 -18.78
CA LYS A 126 -9.65 13.70 -19.76
C LYS A 126 -8.40 14.42 -19.24
N LEU A 127 -8.42 14.91 -17.99
CA LEU A 127 -7.28 15.59 -17.39
C LEU A 127 -6.08 14.65 -17.33
N ARG A 128 -4.93 15.09 -17.83
CA ARG A 128 -3.69 14.31 -17.82
C ARG A 128 -3.12 14.22 -16.40
N VAL A 129 -2.57 13.06 -16.00
CA VAL A 129 -2.02 12.84 -14.66
C VAL A 129 -0.89 13.80 -14.32
N GLY A 130 -0.14 14.30 -15.32
CA GLY A 130 0.85 15.34 -15.12
C GLY A 130 0.28 16.66 -14.51
N LYS A 131 -1.03 16.90 -14.68
CA LYS A 131 -1.76 18.07 -14.12
C LYS A 131 -2.53 17.73 -12.84
N TYR A 132 -2.45 16.51 -12.32
CA TYR A 132 -3.10 16.12 -11.07
C TYR A 132 -2.42 16.79 -9.89
N SER A 133 -3.23 17.23 -8.91
CA SER A 133 -2.71 17.58 -7.59
C SER A 133 -2.06 16.36 -6.92
N LEU A 134 -1.26 16.58 -5.90
CA LEU A 134 -0.68 15.47 -5.13
C LEU A 134 -1.77 14.54 -4.58
N GLY A 135 -2.85 15.10 -4.01
CA GLY A 135 -3.98 14.32 -3.52
C GLY A 135 -4.68 13.51 -4.61
N MET A 136 -4.83 14.04 -5.83
CA MET A 136 -5.36 13.27 -6.95
C MET A 136 -4.44 12.12 -7.36
N LYS A 137 -3.11 12.32 -7.34
CA LYS A 137 -2.14 11.25 -7.61
C LYS A 137 -2.18 10.17 -6.54
N GLN A 138 -2.29 10.53 -5.27
CA GLN A 138 -2.48 9.58 -4.15
C GLN A 138 -3.76 8.77 -4.32
N ARG A 139 -4.89 9.42 -4.61
CA ARG A 139 -6.16 8.74 -4.88
C ARG A 139 -6.04 7.77 -6.07
N LEU A 140 -5.38 8.17 -7.15
CA LEU A 140 -5.16 7.30 -8.30
C LEU A 140 -4.30 6.08 -7.94
N GLY A 141 -3.26 6.25 -7.10
CA GLY A 141 -2.47 5.14 -6.55
C GLY A 141 -3.33 4.16 -5.74
N ILE A 142 -4.21 4.69 -4.88
CA ILE A 142 -5.13 3.84 -4.12
C ILE A 142 -6.12 3.12 -5.05
N ALA A 143 -6.66 3.79 -6.08
CA ALA A 143 -7.49 3.14 -7.09
C ALA A 143 -6.76 1.97 -7.76
N GLN A 144 -5.48 2.16 -8.13
CA GLN A 144 -4.62 1.08 -8.64
C GLN A 144 -4.51 -0.09 -7.65
N ALA A 145 -4.30 0.21 -6.37
CA ALA A 145 -4.10 -0.82 -5.35
C ALA A 145 -5.37 -1.64 -5.04
N ILE A 146 -6.57 -1.11 -5.35
CA ILE A 146 -7.84 -1.77 -5.04
C ILE A 146 -8.61 -2.29 -6.26
N MET A 147 -8.22 -1.91 -7.49
CA MET A 147 -9.00 -2.15 -8.70
C MET A 147 -9.23 -3.64 -9.01
N GLU A 148 -8.35 -4.53 -8.56
CA GLU A 148 -8.49 -5.99 -8.70
C GLU A 148 -9.09 -6.64 -7.44
N ASN A 149 -9.71 -5.85 -6.55
CA ASN A 149 -10.31 -6.29 -5.28
C ASN A 149 -9.35 -6.97 -4.30
N GLN A 150 -8.14 -6.49 -4.21
CA GLN A 150 -7.12 -7.00 -3.29
C GLN A 150 -7.61 -6.97 -1.84
N GLN A 151 -7.26 -8.02 -1.07
CA GLN A 151 -7.65 -8.17 0.34
C GLN A 151 -6.62 -7.59 1.31
N LEU A 152 -5.36 -7.54 0.91
CA LEU A 152 -4.28 -6.90 1.66
C LEU A 152 -3.84 -5.64 0.91
N LEU A 153 -3.73 -4.52 1.63
CA LEU A 153 -3.22 -3.25 1.11
C LEU A 153 -1.96 -2.85 1.90
N ILE A 154 -0.87 -2.59 1.20
CA ILE A 154 0.40 -2.12 1.77
C ILE A 154 0.69 -0.76 1.17
N LEU A 155 0.57 0.31 1.97
CA LEU A 155 0.61 1.68 1.51
C LEU A 155 1.67 2.48 2.27
N ASP A 156 2.69 2.95 1.54
CA ASP A 156 3.76 3.76 2.10
C ASP A 156 3.35 5.25 2.10
N GLU A 157 3.23 5.83 3.28
CA GLU A 157 2.89 7.22 3.54
C GLU A 157 1.69 7.75 2.72
N PRO A 158 0.53 7.04 2.68
CA PRO A 158 -0.56 7.35 1.76
C PRO A 158 -1.26 8.68 2.04
N MET A 159 -0.99 9.32 3.18
CA MET A 159 -1.57 10.60 3.59
C MET A 159 -0.51 11.73 3.66
N ASN A 160 0.73 11.45 3.24
CA ASN A 160 1.80 12.45 3.31
C ASN A 160 1.50 13.64 2.39
N ALA A 161 1.81 14.85 2.88
CA ALA A 161 1.62 16.12 2.17
C ALA A 161 0.17 16.40 1.68
N LEU A 162 -0.83 15.76 2.28
CA LEU A 162 -2.23 16.09 2.09
C LEU A 162 -2.66 17.16 3.11
N ASP A 163 -3.61 18.04 2.71
CA ASP A 163 -4.26 18.93 3.66
C ASP A 163 -5.19 18.18 4.63
N LYS A 164 -5.60 18.85 5.71
CA LYS A 164 -6.43 18.23 6.77
C LYS A 164 -7.73 17.63 6.24
N GLY A 165 -8.38 18.29 5.27
CA GLY A 165 -9.63 17.80 4.68
C GLY A 165 -9.41 16.50 3.88
N ALA A 166 -8.37 16.49 3.04
CA ALA A 166 -8.01 15.30 2.26
C ALA A 166 -7.56 14.11 3.16
N VAL A 167 -6.86 14.39 4.27
CA VAL A 167 -6.49 13.37 5.26
C VAL A 167 -7.75 12.74 5.86
N GLU A 168 -8.75 13.55 6.25
CA GLU A 168 -9.99 13.04 6.85
C GLU A 168 -10.83 12.21 5.87
N GLU A 169 -10.88 12.63 4.60
CA GLU A 169 -11.52 11.83 3.55
C GLU A 169 -10.81 10.49 3.34
N MET A 170 -9.47 10.49 3.35
CA MET A 170 -8.68 9.28 3.22
C MET A 170 -8.88 8.32 4.41
N ARG A 171 -8.96 8.86 5.63
CA ARG A 171 -9.29 8.07 6.84
C ARG A 171 -10.65 7.39 6.71
N ARG A 172 -11.68 8.12 6.28
CA ARG A 172 -13.02 7.54 6.05
C ARG A 172 -12.98 6.43 5.01
N LEU A 173 -12.23 6.62 3.93
CA LEU A 173 -12.02 5.62 2.91
C LEU A 173 -11.36 4.35 3.49
N PHE A 174 -10.29 4.48 4.27
CA PHE A 174 -9.63 3.33 4.90
C PHE A 174 -10.52 2.60 5.90
N LEU A 175 -11.34 3.33 6.66
CA LEU A 175 -12.33 2.71 7.55
C LEU A 175 -13.40 1.93 6.76
N SER A 176 -13.82 2.42 5.58
CA SER A 176 -14.73 1.67 4.71
C SER A 176 -14.11 0.38 4.17
N PHE A 177 -12.82 0.41 3.83
CA PHE A 177 -12.09 -0.80 3.42
C PHE A 177 -11.98 -1.82 4.57
N LYS A 178 -11.69 -1.37 5.79
CA LYS A 178 -11.72 -2.23 6.97
C LYS A 178 -13.10 -2.85 7.18
N ALA A 179 -14.18 -2.06 7.06
CA ALA A 179 -15.55 -2.54 7.22
C ALA A 179 -15.92 -3.59 6.15
N SER A 180 -15.30 -3.54 4.96
CA SER A 180 -15.43 -4.57 3.91
C SER A 180 -14.50 -5.78 4.09
N GLY A 181 -13.80 -5.89 5.24
CA GLY A 181 -12.94 -7.02 5.58
C GLY A 181 -11.50 -6.94 5.07
N LYS A 182 -11.10 -5.84 4.43
CA LYS A 182 -9.72 -5.68 3.94
C LYS A 182 -8.74 -5.45 5.09
N THR A 183 -7.54 -5.99 4.93
CA THR A 183 -6.41 -5.75 5.84
C THR A 183 -5.52 -4.66 5.26
N MET A 184 -5.04 -3.74 6.10
CA MET A 184 -4.16 -2.68 5.64
C MET A 184 -2.94 -2.55 6.53
N LEU A 185 -1.78 -2.36 5.91
CA LEU A 185 -0.52 -1.98 6.53
C LEU A 185 -0.09 -0.64 5.96
N LEU A 186 -0.03 0.38 6.82
CA LEU A 186 0.28 1.76 6.46
C LEU A 186 1.59 2.18 7.12
N SER A 187 2.50 2.85 6.40
CA SER A 187 3.55 3.60 7.06
C SER A 187 3.07 5.03 7.33
N LEU A 188 3.45 5.57 8.47
CA LEU A 188 3.07 6.91 8.94
C LEU A 188 4.28 7.65 9.51
N ILE A 189 4.41 8.96 9.24
CA ILE A 189 5.48 9.78 9.80
C ILE A 189 5.10 10.25 11.22
N HIS A 190 3.87 10.72 11.41
CA HIS A 190 3.32 11.15 12.70
C HIS A 190 1.85 10.81 12.80
N ILE A 191 1.39 10.52 14.02
CA ILE A 191 -0.03 10.37 14.29
C ILE A 191 -0.52 11.66 14.95
N SER A 192 -1.17 12.49 14.17
CA SER A 192 -1.99 13.57 14.71
C SER A 192 -3.39 13.03 15.04
N GLU A 193 -3.53 12.33 16.18
CA GLU A 193 -4.73 11.70 16.75
C GLU A 193 -4.97 10.20 16.45
N PRO A 194 -5.44 9.45 17.47
CA PRO A 194 -5.57 8.00 17.40
C PRO A 194 -6.88 7.60 16.72
N THR A 195 -6.85 7.47 15.41
CA THR A 195 -7.74 6.49 14.79
C THR A 195 -7.37 5.13 15.39
N ARG A 196 -8.33 4.23 15.69
CA ARG A 196 -8.09 2.88 16.26
C ARG A 196 -7.19 2.03 15.32
N LEU A 197 -5.97 2.48 15.10
CA LEU A 197 -4.88 1.78 14.41
C LEU A 197 -4.16 0.96 15.49
N GLN A 198 -3.85 -0.29 15.21
CA GLN A 198 -2.84 -0.98 15.99
C GLN A 198 -1.48 -0.42 15.54
N LEU A 199 -0.81 0.29 16.45
CA LEU A 199 0.54 0.82 16.22
C LEU A 199 1.54 -0.29 16.45
N ILE A 200 2.52 -0.36 15.58
CA ILE A 200 3.66 -1.29 15.64
C ILE A 200 4.92 -0.45 15.55
#